data_f99b01a33d2197a8120b0c2dfb735126
#
_entry.id   f99b01a33d2197a8120b0c2dfb735126
#
_cell.length_a   1.000
_cell.length_b   1.000
_cell.length_c   1.000
_cell.angle_alpha   90.00
_cell.angle_beta   90.00
_cell.angle_gamma   90.00
#
_symmetry.space_group_name_H-M   'P 1'
#
loop_
_entity.id
_entity.type
_entity.pdbx_description
1 polymer ?
#
loop_
_entity_poly.entity_id
_entity_poly.type
_entity_poly.pdbx_seq_one_letter_code
_entity_poly.pdbx_strand_id
1 'polypeptide(L)'
;MRIVCISDTHGMHRRLRIPPGDVLVHAGDITMKGGKNELLDFDEWIKELPHKHKVVICGNHDLCFEDTPELARSWLTNAHYLQDDSIIIEGLKFYGSPW
;
A
#
# COMPACT_ATOMS: atom_id res chain seq x y z
N MET A 1 -0.13 17.47 -10.56
CA MET A 1 -0.46 16.13 -9.99
C MET A 1 -0.50 16.22 -8.47
N ARG A 2 -1.54 15.67 -7.87
CA ARG A 2 -1.70 15.67 -6.41
C ARG A 2 -1.35 14.28 -5.85
N ILE A 3 -0.42 14.22 -4.92
CA ILE A 3 0.01 12.99 -4.27
C ILE A 3 -0.48 13.03 -2.82
N VAL A 4 -1.20 12.00 -2.40
CA VAL A 4 -1.69 11.85 -1.04
C VAL A 4 -0.87 10.75 -0.36
N CYS A 5 -0.25 11.07 0.77
CA CYS A 5 0.59 10.13 1.49
C CYS A 5 -0.06 9.76 2.83
N ILE A 6 -0.13 8.47 3.10
CA ILE A 6 -0.59 7.92 4.38
C ILE A 6 0.37 6.82 4.83
N SER A 7 0.29 6.45 6.11
CA SER A 7 1.08 5.34 6.65
C SER A 7 0.48 4.86 7.97
N ASP A 8 0.98 3.73 8.46
CA ASP A 8 0.69 3.27 9.83
C ASP A 8 -0.80 3.10 10.12
N THR A 9 -1.53 2.57 9.17
CA THR A 9 -2.98 2.36 9.34
C THR A 9 -3.30 1.17 10.24
N HIS A 10 -2.40 0.19 10.35
CA HIS A 10 -2.51 -0.96 11.27
C HIS A 10 -3.89 -1.63 11.24
N GLY A 11 -4.45 -1.83 10.05
CA GLY A 11 -5.76 -2.45 9.89
C GLY A 11 -6.94 -1.51 10.09
N MET A 12 -6.69 -0.25 10.47
CA MET A 12 -7.76 0.73 10.74
C MET A 12 -7.99 1.71 9.58
N HIS A 13 -7.58 1.33 8.38
CA HIS A 13 -7.66 2.18 7.18
C HIS A 13 -9.07 2.69 6.90
N ARG A 14 -10.12 1.92 7.21
CA ARG A 14 -11.51 2.32 6.95
C ARG A 14 -11.99 3.47 7.82
N ARG A 15 -11.24 3.84 8.87
CA ARG A 15 -11.53 4.98 9.73
C ARG A 15 -11.01 6.29 9.18
N LEU A 16 -10.19 6.23 8.13
CA LEU A 16 -9.56 7.41 7.55
C LEU A 16 -10.46 8.06 6.51
N ARG A 17 -10.41 9.39 6.46
CA ARG A 17 -10.91 10.16 5.34
C ARG A 17 -9.73 10.49 4.44
N ILE A 18 -9.73 9.93 3.25
CA ILE A 18 -8.64 10.12 2.31
C ILE A 18 -9.02 11.28 1.37
N PRO A 19 -8.23 12.37 1.34
CA PRO A 19 -8.50 13.45 0.40
C PRO A 19 -8.34 12.97 -1.04
N PRO A 20 -9.03 13.59 -2.01
CA PRO A 20 -8.89 13.23 -3.41
C PRO A 20 -7.50 13.58 -3.93
N GLY A 21 -7.05 12.86 -4.93
CA GLY A 21 -5.75 13.08 -5.56
C GLY A 21 -5.54 12.12 -6.71
N ASP A 22 -4.40 12.26 -7.38
CA ASP A 22 -4.06 11.44 -8.54
C ASP A 22 -3.34 10.16 -8.11
N VAL A 23 -2.49 10.27 -7.11
CA VAL A 23 -1.69 9.15 -6.58
C VAL A 23 -1.90 9.05 -5.08
N LEU A 24 -2.20 7.84 -4.61
CA LEU A 24 -2.21 7.53 -3.20
C LEU A 24 -0.96 6.70 -2.88
N VAL A 25 -0.19 7.14 -1.88
CA VAL A 25 1.01 6.44 -1.41
C VAL A 25 0.77 5.96 0.02
N HIS A 26 0.96 4.67 0.26
CA HIS A 26 0.96 4.11 1.61
C HIS A 26 2.39 3.70 1.96
N ALA A 27 2.93 4.32 2.98
CA ALA A 27 4.34 4.17 3.35
C ALA A 27 4.61 3.06 4.39
N GLY A 28 3.75 2.05 4.45
CA GLY A 28 3.99 0.87 5.28
C GLY A 28 3.16 0.81 6.56
N ASP A 29 3.28 -0.32 7.25
CA ASP A 29 2.47 -0.66 8.43
C ASP A 29 0.98 -0.66 8.10
N ILE A 30 0.63 -1.38 7.06
CA ILE A 30 -0.74 -1.57 6.57
C ILE A 30 -1.56 -2.34 7.60
N THR A 31 -0.94 -3.35 8.21
CA THR A 31 -1.59 -4.30 9.11
C THR A 31 -1.02 -4.20 10.51
N MET A 32 -1.69 -4.82 11.49
CA MET A 32 -1.16 -4.96 12.84
C MET A 32 -0.13 -6.07 12.94
N LYS A 33 -0.39 -7.22 12.30
CA LYS A 33 0.43 -8.42 12.42
C LYS A 33 0.80 -9.07 11.08
N GLY A 34 0.42 -8.45 9.97
CA GLY A 34 0.72 -8.99 8.65
C GLY A 34 -0.12 -10.19 8.25
N GLY A 35 -1.34 -10.32 8.77
CA GLY A 35 -2.23 -11.42 8.46
C GLY A 35 -2.84 -11.29 7.07
N LYS A 36 -3.17 -12.46 6.46
CA LYS A 36 -3.80 -12.51 5.15
C LYS A 36 -5.11 -11.73 5.10
N ASN A 37 -5.97 -11.93 6.09
CA ASN A 37 -7.29 -11.30 6.10
C ASN A 37 -7.18 -9.77 6.22
N GLU A 38 -6.24 -9.29 7.00
CA GLU A 38 -5.98 -7.85 7.10
C GLU A 38 -5.55 -7.28 5.76
N LEU A 39 -4.66 -7.98 5.06
CA LEU A 39 -4.14 -7.50 3.78
C LEU A 39 -5.21 -7.55 2.69
N LEU A 40 -6.03 -8.61 2.66
CA LEU A 40 -7.15 -8.70 1.72
C LEU A 40 -8.19 -7.60 1.95
N ASP A 41 -8.48 -7.27 3.21
CA ASP A 41 -9.39 -6.17 3.53
C ASP A 41 -8.81 -4.83 3.09
N PHE A 42 -7.51 -4.62 3.28
CA PHE A 42 -6.84 -3.42 2.80
C PHE A 42 -6.91 -3.31 1.27
N ASP A 43 -6.69 -4.41 0.56
CA ASP A 43 -6.75 -4.42 -0.90
C ASP A 43 -8.14 -4.06 -1.42
N GLU A 44 -9.20 -4.59 -0.79
CA GLU A 44 -10.57 -4.22 -1.11
C GLU A 44 -10.85 -2.73 -0.87
N TRP A 45 -10.36 -2.21 0.25
CA TRP A 45 -10.54 -0.80 0.58
C TRP A 45 -9.82 0.11 -0.42
N ILE A 46 -8.59 -0.21 -0.76
CA ILE A 46 -7.81 0.63 -1.68
C ILE A 46 -8.39 0.60 -3.10
N LYS A 47 -9.01 -0.51 -3.48
CA LYS A 47 -9.71 -0.65 -4.75
C LYS A 47 -10.86 0.36 -4.88
N GLU A 48 -11.55 0.62 -3.78
CA GLU A 48 -12.72 1.52 -3.74
C GLU A 48 -12.34 3.00 -3.84
N LEU A 49 -11.08 3.35 -3.57
CA LEU A 49 -10.62 4.73 -3.60
C LEU A 49 -10.49 5.25 -5.04
N PRO A 50 -10.83 6.52 -5.30
CA PRO A 50 -10.87 7.06 -6.66
C PRO A 50 -9.52 7.42 -7.25
N HIS A 51 -8.44 7.31 -6.49
CA HIS A 51 -7.10 7.66 -6.95
C HIS A 51 -6.70 6.77 -8.12
N LYS A 52 -6.22 7.38 -9.19
CA LYS A 52 -5.85 6.67 -10.43
C LYS A 52 -4.70 5.69 -10.22
N HIS A 53 -3.74 6.09 -9.38
CA HIS A 53 -2.56 5.28 -9.09
C HIS A 53 -2.45 5.09 -7.57
N LYS A 54 -2.12 3.86 -7.16
CA LYS A 54 -1.91 3.52 -5.75
C LYS A 54 -0.56 2.83 -5.64
N VAL A 55 0.30 3.34 -4.77
CA VAL A 55 1.66 2.84 -4.55
C VAL A 55 1.80 2.49 -3.08
N VAL A 56 2.29 1.29 -2.80
CA VAL A 56 2.34 0.74 -1.44
C VAL A 56 3.70 0.11 -1.19
N ILE A 57 4.24 0.35 0.00
CA ILE A 57 5.36 -0.42 0.53
C ILE A 57 4.92 -1.12 1.82
N CYS A 58 5.68 -2.12 2.26
CA CYS A 58 5.42 -2.74 3.57
C CYS A 58 6.22 -2.05 4.67
N GLY A 59 5.73 -2.15 5.90
CA GLY A 59 6.43 -1.71 7.09
C GLY A 59 6.77 -2.90 7.99
N ASN A 60 7.33 -2.62 9.16
CA ASN A 60 7.78 -3.67 10.07
C ASN A 60 6.65 -4.49 10.69
N HIS A 61 5.41 -3.98 10.68
CA HIS A 61 4.23 -4.75 11.13
C HIS A 61 3.65 -5.65 10.04
N ASP A 62 4.10 -5.51 8.80
CA ASP A 62 3.56 -6.27 7.67
C ASP A 62 4.38 -7.56 7.46
N LEU A 63 4.37 -8.42 8.47
CA LEU A 63 5.23 -9.60 8.56
C LEU A 63 5.05 -10.59 7.41
N CYS A 64 3.87 -10.64 6.78
CA CYS A 64 3.66 -11.52 5.64
C CYS A 64 4.57 -11.18 4.45
N PHE A 65 4.99 -9.93 4.29
CA PHE A 65 5.94 -9.55 3.24
C PHE A 65 7.37 -9.97 3.55
N GLU A 66 7.71 -10.17 4.83
CA GLU A 66 9.00 -10.69 5.26
C GLU A 66 9.03 -12.22 5.16
N ASP A 67 8.00 -12.88 5.71
CA ASP A 67 7.95 -14.34 5.83
C ASP A 67 7.58 -15.03 4.51
N THR A 68 6.61 -14.49 3.78
CA THR A 68 6.10 -15.07 2.53
C THR A 68 5.85 -13.97 1.50
N PRO A 69 6.92 -13.32 1.01
CA PRO A 69 6.76 -12.11 0.16
C PRO A 69 6.00 -12.35 -1.13
N GLU A 70 6.22 -13.46 -1.80
CA GLU A 70 5.53 -13.75 -3.06
C GLU A 70 4.03 -13.96 -2.85
N LEU A 71 3.67 -14.65 -1.77
CA LEU A 71 2.28 -14.89 -1.43
C LEU A 71 1.60 -13.58 -1.02
N ALA A 72 2.26 -12.78 -0.20
CA ALA A 72 1.74 -11.48 0.21
C ALA A 72 1.50 -10.55 -0.99
N ARG A 73 2.42 -10.52 -1.93
CA ARG A 73 2.24 -9.74 -3.18
C ARG A 73 1.02 -10.22 -3.97
N SER A 74 0.72 -11.50 -3.95
CA SER A 74 -0.43 -12.05 -4.67
C SER A 74 -1.76 -11.59 -4.07
N TRP A 75 -1.78 -11.19 -2.80
CA TRP A 75 -2.98 -10.68 -2.13
C TRP A 75 -3.21 -9.18 -2.35
N LEU A 76 -2.17 -8.44 -2.73
CA LEU A 76 -2.24 -7.00 -2.96
C LEU A 76 -2.28 -6.74 -4.46
N THR A 77 -3.50 -6.76 -5.02
CA THR A 77 -3.69 -6.71 -6.47
C THR A 77 -4.14 -5.36 -7.01
N ASN A 78 -4.61 -4.46 -6.13
CA ASN A 78 -5.18 -3.18 -6.53
C ASN A 78 -4.24 -1.99 -6.31
N ALA A 79 -2.95 -2.26 -6.10
CA ALA A 79 -1.92 -1.24 -5.94
C ALA A 79 -0.59 -1.73 -6.51
N HIS A 80 0.31 -0.79 -6.79
CA HIS A 80 1.68 -1.11 -7.15
C HIS A 80 2.48 -1.29 -5.86
N TYR A 81 2.86 -2.52 -5.56
CA TYR A 81 3.70 -2.82 -4.42
C TYR A 81 5.17 -2.73 -4.82
N LEU A 82 5.93 -1.90 -4.12
CA LEU A 82 7.36 -1.70 -4.38
C LEU A 82 8.21 -2.25 -3.25
N GLN A 83 9.26 -2.97 -3.62
CA GLN A 83 10.27 -3.48 -2.68
C GLN A 83 11.62 -3.44 -3.36
N ASP A 84 12.40 -2.41 -3.05
CA ASP A 84 13.70 -2.13 -3.67
C ASP A 84 13.62 -2.00 -5.19
N ASP A 85 12.50 -1.49 -5.68
CA ASP A 85 12.27 -1.23 -7.09
C ASP A 85 11.50 0.09 -7.27
N SER A 86 11.27 0.44 -8.52
CA SER A 86 10.64 1.72 -8.83
C SER A 86 9.65 1.61 -9.97
N ILE A 87 8.74 2.58 -10.05
CA ILE A 87 7.85 2.78 -11.19
C ILE A 87 7.82 4.26 -11.57
N ILE A 88 7.44 4.53 -12.81
CA ILE A 88 7.26 5.91 -13.28
C ILE A 88 5.77 6.13 -13.50
N ILE A 89 5.24 7.17 -12.84
CA ILE A 89 3.84 7.57 -12.96
C ILE A 89 3.82 9.03 -13.39
N GLU A 90 3.25 9.29 -14.55
CA GLU A 90 3.11 10.64 -15.12
C GLU A 90 4.43 11.44 -15.10
N GLY A 91 5.53 10.78 -15.43
CA GLY A 91 6.86 11.40 -15.49
C GLY A 91 7.61 11.46 -14.17
N LEU A 92 6.99 11.09 -13.05
CA LEU A 92 7.64 11.03 -11.76
C LEU A 92 8.05 9.59 -11.41
N LYS A 93 9.27 9.44 -10.91
CA LYS A 93 9.77 8.16 -10.46
C LYS A 93 9.45 7.95 -8.99
N PHE A 94 8.79 6.81 -8.70
CA PHE A 94 8.50 6.38 -7.34
C PHE A 94 9.39 5.18 -7.03
N TYR A 95 10.22 5.31 -6.02
CA TYR A 95 11.06 4.22 -5.52
C TYR A 95 10.54 3.76 -4.18
N GLY A 96 10.38 2.45 -3.99
CA GLY A 96 9.92 1.87 -2.74
C GLY A 96 10.95 0.95 -2.11
N SER A 97 11.08 1.05 -0.79
CA SER A 97 11.93 0.20 0.02
C SER A 97 11.14 -0.21 1.27
N PRO A 98 11.22 -1.49 1.70
CA PRO A 98 10.53 -1.93 2.91
C PRO A 98 11.18 -1.32 4.16
N TRP A 99 10.35 -1.25 5.22
CA TRP A 99 10.75 -0.74 6.56
C TRP A 99 11.99 0.14 6.55
#